data_0ec749fc9b0c0168c83eb3339d658daa
#
_entry.id   0ec749fc9b0c0168c83eb3339d658daa
#
_cell.length_a   1.000
_cell.length_b   1.000
_cell.length_c   1.000
_cell.angle_alpha   90.00
_cell.angle_beta   90.00
_cell.angle_gamma   90.00
#
_symmetry.space_group_name_H-M   'P 1'
#
loop_
_entity.id
_entity.type
_entity.pdbx_description
1 polymer ?
#
loop_
_entity_poly.entity_id
_entity_poly.type
_entity_poly.pdbx_seq_one_letter_code
_entity_poly.pdbx_strand_id
1 'polypeptide(L)'
;MENRMILIIGVLLLIVMMLTLFAGMYFYNLSVNRNVSKEAVFDDRKNSSSQGIKQSDTSGENDELYREWILKESNYEDIYIESFDNLKLHAYKILNEEHSNKWVVAVHGYTGEGLRMGSRAKKFYDMGYNIIIPDLRGHGRSEGNYIGMGWHDRKDMLKWIDITIKEDECSEIILYGISMGASTVMMTAGENLQQNVKLIIEDCGYTSVWDEFSYQLKCMYKLPTFPIMHMASIITKIRAGYSFTEASALNQIKKCKLPILFIHGDKDSFVPYCMHDKVYNEANCFKEKLVIKEAGHCKGDKVNPELYWDTIKNFIERYNE
;
A
#
# COMPACT_ATOMS: atom_id res chain seq x y z
N MET A 1 -34.33 37.49 -25.97
CA MET A 1 -33.28 36.56 -26.37
C MET A 1 -32.29 36.31 -25.23
N GLU A 2 -31.83 37.32 -24.55
CA GLU A 2 -30.84 37.27 -23.48
C GLU A 2 -31.23 36.35 -22.30
N ASN A 3 -32.44 36.49 -21.75
CA ASN A 3 -32.95 35.67 -20.66
C ASN A 3 -33.04 34.14 -21.02
N ARG A 4 -33.35 33.81 -22.29
CA ARG A 4 -33.39 32.44 -22.75
C ARG A 4 -31.99 31.85 -22.87
N MET A 5 -31.02 32.66 -23.30
CA MET A 5 -29.60 32.23 -23.39
C MET A 5 -29.01 31.99 -22.01
N ILE A 6 -29.28 32.87 -21.03
CA ILE A 6 -28.86 32.71 -19.63
C ILE A 6 -29.46 31.41 -19.04
N LEU A 7 -30.75 31.16 -19.28
CA LEU A 7 -31.41 29.94 -18.82
C LEU A 7 -30.77 28.68 -19.42
N ILE A 8 -30.49 28.66 -20.72
CA ILE A 8 -29.84 27.53 -21.40
C ILE A 8 -28.46 27.31 -20.83
N ILE A 9 -27.64 28.35 -20.64
CA ILE A 9 -26.31 28.23 -20.03
C ILE A 9 -26.43 27.70 -18.61
N GLY A 10 -27.38 28.18 -17.80
CA GLY A 10 -27.61 27.69 -16.45
C GLY A 10 -27.96 26.19 -16.40
N VAL A 11 -28.84 25.76 -17.31
CA VAL A 11 -29.22 24.34 -17.44
C VAL A 11 -28.02 23.47 -17.86
N LEU A 12 -27.22 23.93 -18.83
CA LEU A 12 -26.00 23.20 -19.26
C LEU A 12 -24.99 23.07 -18.13
N LEU A 13 -24.74 24.13 -17.37
CA LEU A 13 -23.85 24.09 -16.21
C LEU A 13 -24.36 23.12 -15.15
N LEU A 14 -25.67 23.10 -14.89
CA LEU A 14 -26.27 22.14 -13.96
C LEU A 14 -26.09 20.70 -14.41
N ILE A 15 -26.28 20.42 -15.70
CA ILE A 15 -26.06 19.09 -16.28
C ILE A 15 -24.59 18.65 -16.13
N VAL A 16 -23.64 19.53 -16.48
CA VAL A 16 -22.21 19.26 -16.33
C VAL A 16 -21.85 19.00 -14.87
N MET A 17 -22.39 19.77 -13.94
CA MET A 17 -22.18 19.57 -12.50
C MET A 17 -22.72 18.22 -12.04
N MET A 18 -23.94 17.84 -12.45
CA MET A 18 -24.52 16.53 -12.11
C MET A 18 -23.71 15.37 -12.68
N LEU A 19 -23.27 15.46 -13.94
CA LEU A 19 -22.42 14.44 -14.56
C LEU A 19 -21.07 14.31 -13.85
N THR A 20 -20.47 15.43 -13.45
CA THR A 20 -19.21 15.43 -12.71
C THR A 20 -19.37 14.83 -11.32
N LEU A 21 -20.47 15.14 -10.63
CA LEU A 21 -20.78 14.54 -9.32
C LEU A 21 -21.01 13.03 -9.44
N PHE A 22 -21.73 12.59 -10.46
CA PHE A 22 -21.97 11.17 -10.73
C PHE A 22 -20.66 10.44 -11.02
N ALA A 23 -19.81 10.98 -11.89
CA ALA A 23 -18.50 10.42 -12.19
C ALA A 23 -17.60 10.38 -10.94
N GLY A 24 -17.55 11.45 -10.16
CA GLY A 24 -16.80 11.49 -8.90
C GLY A 24 -17.28 10.42 -7.90
N MET A 25 -18.59 10.22 -7.76
CA MET A 25 -19.18 9.19 -6.92
C MET A 25 -18.84 7.79 -7.43
N TYR A 26 -18.91 7.58 -8.75
CA TYR A 26 -18.53 6.31 -9.38
C TYR A 26 -17.08 5.94 -9.06
N PHE A 27 -16.13 6.87 -9.27
CA PHE A 27 -14.73 6.60 -9.01
C PHE A 27 -14.38 6.50 -7.52
N TYR A 28 -15.06 7.25 -6.63
CA TYR A 28 -14.98 7.02 -5.19
C TYR A 28 -15.39 5.59 -4.82
N ASN A 29 -16.55 5.15 -5.31
CA ASN A 29 -17.04 3.80 -5.03
C ASN A 29 -16.10 2.72 -5.58
N LEU A 30 -15.61 2.90 -6.79
CA LEU A 30 -14.69 1.96 -7.43
C LEU A 30 -13.36 1.84 -6.68
N SER A 31 -12.80 2.95 -6.17
CA SER A 31 -11.43 2.97 -5.63
C SER A 31 -11.36 2.97 -4.11
N VAL A 32 -12.29 3.60 -3.40
CA VAL A 32 -12.18 3.86 -1.97
C VAL A 32 -13.22 3.13 -1.14
N ASN A 33 -14.46 2.98 -1.63
CA ASN A 33 -15.53 2.32 -0.89
C ASN A 33 -15.27 0.81 -0.77
N ARG A 34 -15.06 0.30 0.47
CA ARG A 34 -14.82 -1.13 0.76
C ARG A 34 -15.91 -2.04 0.20
N ASN A 35 -17.16 -1.61 0.28
CA ASN A 35 -18.34 -2.46 0.01
C ASN A 35 -18.63 -2.66 -1.50
N VAL A 36 -17.82 -2.08 -2.37
CA VAL A 36 -17.93 -2.24 -3.83
C VAL A 36 -16.82 -3.16 -4.32
N SER A 37 -17.17 -4.20 -5.11
CA SER A 37 -16.17 -5.10 -5.71
C SER A 37 -15.14 -4.33 -6.52
N LYS A 38 -13.88 -4.75 -6.39
CA LYS A 38 -12.73 -4.16 -7.10
C LYS A 38 -12.34 -4.97 -8.34
N GLU A 39 -13.10 -6.01 -8.70
CA GLU A 39 -12.81 -6.87 -9.85
C GLU A 39 -12.66 -6.07 -11.14
N ALA A 40 -13.54 -5.07 -11.37
CA ALA A 40 -13.45 -4.19 -12.52
C ALA A 40 -12.12 -3.44 -12.64
N VAL A 41 -11.44 -3.14 -11.51
CA VAL A 41 -10.11 -2.50 -11.51
C VAL A 41 -9.04 -3.43 -12.09
N PHE A 42 -9.24 -4.75 -12.00
CA PHE A 42 -8.27 -5.77 -12.42
C PHE A 42 -8.63 -6.44 -13.74
N ASP A 43 -9.93 -6.54 -14.13
CA ASP A 43 -10.36 -7.20 -15.37
C ASP A 43 -9.99 -6.43 -16.63
N ASP A 44 -10.09 -5.11 -16.64
CA ASP A 44 -9.68 -4.28 -17.78
C ASP A 44 -8.19 -4.41 -18.14
N ARG A 45 -7.36 -4.89 -17.22
CA ARG A 45 -5.93 -5.15 -17.45
C ARG A 45 -5.66 -6.46 -18.15
N LYS A 46 -6.48 -7.50 -17.97
CA LYS A 46 -6.37 -8.73 -18.74
C LYS A 46 -6.54 -8.47 -20.23
N ASN A 47 -7.34 -7.45 -20.59
CA ASN A 47 -7.57 -7.04 -21.97
C ASN A 47 -6.50 -6.08 -22.53
N SER A 48 -5.77 -5.34 -21.68
CA SER A 48 -4.73 -4.40 -22.11
C SER A 48 -3.35 -5.04 -22.25
N SER A 49 -3.12 -6.19 -21.63
CA SER A 49 -1.83 -6.92 -21.65
C SER A 49 -1.76 -8.05 -22.69
N SER A 50 -2.60 -8.01 -23.76
CA SER A 50 -2.64 -9.00 -24.82
C SER A 50 -1.45 -8.93 -25.81
N GLN A 51 -0.24 -8.62 -25.32
CA GLN A 51 1.00 -8.93 -26.05
C GLN A 51 2.07 -9.45 -25.09
N GLY A 52 2.18 -10.76 -25.05
CA GLY A 52 3.39 -11.47 -24.64
C GLY A 52 3.47 -11.94 -23.21
N ILE A 53 3.48 -13.25 -23.10
CA ILE A 53 3.80 -14.14 -21.98
C ILE A 53 2.55 -14.66 -21.27
N LYS A 54 2.08 -15.82 -21.72
CA LYS A 54 1.35 -16.76 -20.89
C LYS A 54 2.29 -17.18 -19.75
N GLN A 55 2.25 -16.46 -18.63
CA GLN A 55 2.82 -16.98 -17.40
C GLN A 55 1.82 -17.97 -16.81
N SER A 56 2.26 -19.23 -16.69
CA SER A 56 1.58 -20.30 -15.99
C SER A 56 1.12 -19.83 -14.61
N ASP A 57 -0.12 -20.16 -14.25
CA ASP A 57 -0.79 -19.87 -12.96
C ASP A 57 -0.16 -20.60 -11.74
N THR A 58 1.15 -20.69 -11.64
CA THR A 58 1.84 -21.20 -10.45
C THR A 58 1.82 -20.22 -9.27
N SER A 59 1.35 -18.99 -9.48
CA SER A 59 1.23 -18.00 -8.40
C SER A 59 0.14 -18.34 -7.39
N GLY A 60 -0.95 -18.98 -7.81
CA GLY A 60 -2.06 -19.35 -6.93
C GLY A 60 -1.71 -20.46 -5.95
N GLU A 61 -1.00 -21.49 -6.39
CA GLU A 61 -0.61 -22.62 -5.53
C GLU A 61 0.40 -22.21 -4.45
N ASN A 62 1.38 -21.39 -4.81
CA ASN A 62 2.34 -20.88 -3.83
C ASN A 62 1.71 -19.92 -2.82
N ASP A 63 0.81 -19.05 -3.25
CA ASP A 63 0.13 -18.13 -2.33
C ASP A 63 -0.76 -18.89 -1.33
N GLU A 64 -1.41 -20.01 -1.75
CA GLU A 64 -2.19 -20.87 -0.87
C GLU A 64 -1.30 -21.63 0.14
N LEU A 65 -0.15 -22.15 -0.29
CA LEU A 65 0.81 -22.81 0.58
C LEU A 65 1.24 -21.91 1.75
N TYR A 66 1.58 -20.66 1.47
CA TYR A 66 2.00 -19.71 2.51
C TYR A 66 0.85 -19.20 3.38
N ARG A 67 -0.38 -19.15 2.84
CA ARG A 67 -1.59 -18.95 3.61
C ARG A 67 -1.81 -20.08 4.60
N GLU A 68 -1.64 -21.33 4.16
CA GLU A 68 -1.71 -22.53 5.02
C GLU A 68 -0.62 -22.52 6.09
N TRP A 69 0.61 -22.11 5.75
CA TRP A 69 1.67 -21.95 6.72
C TRP A 69 1.26 -21.00 7.85
N ILE A 70 0.74 -19.81 7.54
CA ILE A 70 0.26 -18.89 8.59
C ILE A 70 -0.81 -19.58 9.44
N LEU A 71 -1.84 -20.14 8.80
CA LEU A 71 -3.05 -20.60 9.51
C LEU A 71 -2.89 -21.92 10.25
N LYS A 72 -1.92 -22.78 9.86
CA LYS A 72 -1.81 -24.15 10.38
C LYS A 72 -0.48 -24.46 11.07
N GLU A 73 0.60 -23.74 10.73
CA GLU A 73 1.96 -24.13 11.13
C GLU A 73 2.67 -23.05 11.96
N SER A 74 2.37 -21.78 11.77
CA SER A 74 3.12 -20.67 12.37
C SER A 74 2.76 -20.39 13.83
N ASN A 75 1.78 -21.09 14.41
CA ASN A 75 1.25 -20.81 15.75
C ASN A 75 0.87 -19.34 15.95
N TYR A 76 0.28 -18.70 14.91
CA TYR A 76 -0.08 -17.31 14.97
C TYR A 76 -1.11 -17.00 16.06
N GLU A 77 -1.09 -15.77 16.52
CA GLU A 77 -2.12 -15.21 17.39
C GLU A 77 -2.90 -14.12 16.65
N ASP A 78 -4.23 -14.13 16.79
CA ASP A 78 -5.07 -13.02 16.37
C ASP A 78 -4.96 -11.88 17.39
N ILE A 79 -4.38 -10.76 16.99
CA ILE A 79 -4.28 -9.57 17.82
C ILE A 79 -5.13 -8.42 17.26
N TYR A 80 -5.57 -7.53 18.15
CA TYR A 80 -6.43 -6.42 17.80
C TYR A 80 -5.95 -5.13 18.43
N ILE A 81 -6.08 -4.04 17.69
CA ILE A 81 -5.91 -2.67 18.22
C ILE A 81 -7.18 -1.87 17.98
N GLU A 82 -7.34 -0.80 18.75
CA GLU A 82 -8.30 0.26 18.46
C GLU A 82 -7.59 1.40 17.73
N SER A 83 -8.08 1.75 16.54
CA SER A 83 -7.57 2.85 15.75
C SER A 83 -7.87 4.21 16.39
N PHE A 84 -7.30 5.30 15.84
CA PHE A 84 -7.55 6.66 16.34
C PHE A 84 -9.01 7.13 16.15
N ASP A 85 -9.79 6.45 15.33
CA ASP A 85 -11.20 6.69 15.01
C ASP A 85 -12.11 5.52 15.42
N ASN A 86 -11.69 4.74 16.43
CA ASN A 86 -12.42 3.67 17.13
C ASN A 86 -12.78 2.46 16.24
N LEU A 87 -12.02 2.18 15.18
CA LEU A 87 -12.14 0.94 14.44
C LEU A 87 -11.37 -0.17 15.15
N LYS A 88 -11.95 -1.35 15.23
CA LYS A 88 -11.25 -2.57 15.64
C LYS A 88 -10.47 -3.12 14.46
N LEU A 89 -9.14 -3.05 14.55
CA LEU A 89 -8.23 -3.52 13.50
C LEU A 89 -7.54 -4.81 13.95
N HIS A 90 -7.39 -5.71 13.01
CA HIS A 90 -6.85 -7.05 13.20
C HIS A 90 -5.43 -7.18 12.64
N ALA A 91 -4.61 -8.03 13.26
CA ALA A 91 -3.36 -8.53 12.69
C ALA A 91 -3.08 -9.96 13.12
N TYR A 92 -2.30 -10.67 12.32
CA TYR A 92 -1.68 -11.95 12.67
C TYR A 92 -0.33 -11.65 13.32
N LYS A 93 -0.12 -12.11 14.57
CA LYS A 93 1.17 -12.07 15.27
C LYS A 93 1.79 -13.46 15.23
N ILE A 94 3.03 -13.57 14.76
CA ILE A 94 3.78 -14.82 14.68
C ILE A 94 5.09 -14.61 15.42
N LEU A 95 5.30 -15.36 16.49
CA LEU A 95 6.55 -15.36 17.22
C LEU A 95 7.51 -16.39 16.63
N ASN A 96 8.79 -16.02 16.48
CA ASN A 96 9.82 -16.96 16.07
C ASN A 96 10.11 -17.95 17.19
N GLU A 97 10.39 -19.21 16.86
CA GLU A 97 10.74 -20.24 17.84
C GLU A 97 12.04 -19.93 18.57
N GLU A 98 12.98 -19.27 17.90
CA GLU A 98 14.18 -18.72 18.53
C GLU A 98 13.83 -17.36 19.16
N HIS A 99 14.05 -17.22 20.46
CA HIS A 99 13.82 -15.93 21.13
C HIS A 99 14.58 -14.81 20.42
N SER A 100 13.83 -13.87 19.83
CA SER A 100 14.37 -12.80 19.02
C SER A 100 13.72 -11.47 19.41
N ASN A 101 14.52 -10.42 19.52
CA ASN A 101 14.02 -9.03 19.64
C ASN A 101 13.78 -8.38 18.25
N LYS A 102 14.00 -9.12 17.15
CA LYS A 102 13.83 -8.64 15.78
C LYS A 102 12.38 -8.80 15.34
N TRP A 103 11.80 -7.74 14.82
CA TRP A 103 10.40 -7.71 14.41
C TRP A 103 10.22 -7.13 13.01
N VAL A 104 9.28 -7.68 12.26
CA VAL A 104 8.83 -7.11 11.00
C VAL A 104 7.33 -6.86 11.05
N VAL A 105 6.91 -5.63 10.74
CA VAL A 105 5.51 -5.32 10.43
C VAL A 105 5.35 -5.35 8.92
N ALA A 106 4.68 -6.41 8.41
CA ALA A 106 4.55 -6.71 6.98
C ALA A 106 3.20 -6.26 6.44
N VAL A 107 3.19 -5.23 5.59
CA VAL A 107 1.99 -4.47 5.19
C VAL A 107 1.57 -4.81 3.75
N HIS A 108 0.34 -5.31 3.58
CA HIS A 108 -0.20 -5.76 2.30
C HIS A 108 -0.60 -4.61 1.36
N GLY A 109 -0.76 -4.95 0.06
CA GLY A 109 -1.20 -4.04 -0.99
C GLY A 109 -2.72 -3.86 -1.07
N TYR A 110 -3.15 -3.01 -2.00
CA TYR A 110 -4.55 -2.70 -2.31
C TYR A 110 -5.36 -3.96 -2.61
N THR A 111 -6.57 -4.06 -2.09
CA THR A 111 -7.46 -5.23 -2.16
C THR A 111 -6.90 -6.54 -1.61
N GLY A 112 -5.73 -6.48 -0.98
CA GLY A 112 -5.15 -7.60 -0.26
C GLY A 112 -5.77 -7.80 1.12
N GLU A 113 -5.22 -8.75 1.84
CA GLU A 113 -5.41 -8.99 3.26
C GLU A 113 -4.08 -9.48 3.85
N GLY A 114 -3.94 -9.51 5.14
CA GLY A 114 -2.70 -9.92 5.79
C GLY A 114 -2.17 -11.26 5.28
N LEU A 115 -3.04 -12.24 5.07
CA LEU A 115 -2.63 -13.58 4.60
C LEU A 115 -1.92 -13.58 3.24
N ARG A 116 -2.09 -12.56 2.40
CA ARG A 116 -1.33 -12.42 1.14
C ARG A 116 0.13 -12.05 1.34
N MET A 117 0.51 -11.69 2.55
CA MET A 117 1.92 -11.45 2.90
C MET A 117 2.67 -12.74 3.25
N GLY A 118 2.01 -13.89 3.28
CA GLY A 118 2.53 -15.15 3.80
C GLY A 118 3.89 -15.55 3.26
N SER A 119 4.14 -15.47 1.95
CA SER A 119 5.44 -15.83 1.35
C SER A 119 6.58 -14.93 1.85
N ARG A 120 6.31 -13.64 1.99
CA ARG A 120 7.30 -12.66 2.46
C ARG A 120 7.49 -12.75 3.98
N ALA A 121 6.39 -12.93 4.71
CA ALA A 121 6.42 -13.17 6.14
C ALA A 121 7.24 -14.42 6.49
N LYS A 122 7.06 -15.53 5.74
CA LYS A 122 7.85 -16.76 5.92
C LYS A 122 9.35 -16.51 5.72
N LYS A 123 9.72 -15.70 4.73
CA LYS A 123 11.13 -15.34 4.50
C LYS A 123 11.74 -14.57 5.68
N PHE A 124 11.03 -13.58 6.23
CA PHE A 124 11.49 -12.89 7.42
C PHE A 124 11.52 -13.80 8.65
N TYR A 125 10.53 -14.68 8.79
CA TYR A 125 10.52 -15.69 9.85
C TYR A 125 11.75 -16.61 9.78
N ASP A 126 12.11 -17.08 8.58
CA ASP A 126 13.29 -17.89 8.34
C ASP A 126 14.63 -17.13 8.60
N MET A 127 14.58 -15.81 8.60
CA MET A 127 15.68 -14.92 8.99
C MET A 127 15.72 -14.62 10.52
N GLY A 128 14.84 -15.24 11.31
CA GLY A 128 14.79 -15.10 12.77
C GLY A 128 13.95 -13.93 13.27
N TYR A 129 13.00 -13.40 12.48
CA TYR A 129 12.13 -12.30 12.88
C TYR A 129 10.80 -12.79 13.46
N ASN A 130 10.33 -12.13 14.49
CA ASN A 130 8.92 -12.11 14.87
C ASN A 130 8.15 -11.26 13.86
N ILE A 131 6.89 -11.61 13.56
CA ILE A 131 6.14 -10.98 12.48
C ILE A 131 4.80 -10.44 13.01
N ILE A 132 4.45 -9.22 12.60
CA ILE A 132 3.08 -8.70 12.66
C ILE A 132 2.61 -8.45 11.24
N ILE A 133 1.46 -9.02 10.89
CA ILE A 133 0.84 -8.87 9.58
C ILE A 133 -0.53 -8.23 9.78
N PRO A 134 -0.65 -6.89 9.71
CA PRO A 134 -1.94 -6.23 9.88
C PRO A 134 -2.83 -6.43 8.67
N ASP A 135 -4.12 -6.62 8.92
CA ASP A 135 -5.16 -6.29 7.95
C ASP A 135 -5.39 -4.78 8.03
N LEU A 136 -5.05 -4.06 6.96
CA LEU A 136 -5.27 -2.62 6.91
C LEU A 136 -6.77 -2.28 7.03
N ARG A 137 -7.08 -1.05 7.48
CA ARG A 137 -8.49 -0.61 7.58
C ARG A 137 -9.25 -0.86 6.28
N GLY A 138 -10.47 -1.37 6.40
CA GLY A 138 -11.27 -1.74 5.24
C GLY A 138 -10.83 -3.01 4.50
N HIS A 139 -9.93 -3.82 5.06
CA HIS A 139 -9.48 -5.09 4.47
C HIS A 139 -9.56 -6.23 5.48
N GLY A 140 -9.54 -7.45 4.96
CA GLY A 140 -9.51 -8.67 5.77
C GLY A 140 -10.54 -8.65 6.91
N ARG A 141 -10.05 -8.89 8.12
CA ARG A 141 -10.85 -8.94 9.37
C ARG A 141 -10.89 -7.59 10.11
N SER A 142 -10.24 -6.55 9.57
CA SER A 142 -10.30 -5.20 10.11
C SER A 142 -11.57 -4.48 9.72
N GLU A 143 -12.08 -3.66 10.64
CA GLU A 143 -13.21 -2.78 10.38
C GLU A 143 -12.85 -1.62 9.44
N GLY A 144 -13.86 -0.87 9.04
CA GLY A 144 -13.76 0.30 8.18
C GLY A 144 -14.62 0.16 6.92
N ASN A 145 -15.24 1.25 6.51
CA ASN A 145 -16.13 1.31 5.34
C ASN A 145 -15.42 1.83 4.09
N TYR A 146 -14.14 2.19 4.23
CA TYR A 146 -13.32 2.75 3.16
C TYR A 146 -11.88 2.23 3.24
N ILE A 147 -11.19 2.28 2.13
CA ILE A 147 -9.77 1.97 2.02
C ILE A 147 -8.97 3.24 2.31
N GLY A 148 -8.06 3.16 3.27
CA GLY A 148 -7.30 4.32 3.76
C GLY A 148 -6.20 4.81 2.81
N MET A 149 -5.82 3.98 1.81
CA MET A 149 -4.78 4.27 0.81
C MET A 149 -3.45 4.75 1.44
N GLY A 150 -3.11 4.19 2.60
CA GLY A 150 -1.92 4.57 3.35
C GLY A 150 -2.09 5.80 4.25
N TRP A 151 -3.09 6.66 3.99
CA TRP A 151 -3.16 7.94 4.72
C TRP A 151 -3.63 7.80 6.17
N HIS A 152 -4.75 7.15 6.40
CA HIS A 152 -5.18 6.85 7.77
C HIS A 152 -4.42 5.63 8.32
N ASP A 153 -4.12 4.67 7.46
CA ASP A 153 -3.34 3.47 7.79
C ASP A 153 -2.00 3.82 8.46
N ARG A 154 -1.34 4.94 8.07
CA ARG A 154 -0.09 5.37 8.72
C ARG A 154 -0.24 5.63 10.22
N LYS A 155 -1.41 6.09 10.67
CA LYS A 155 -1.70 6.29 12.09
C LYS A 155 -1.98 4.96 12.80
N ASP A 156 -2.61 4.02 12.11
CA ASP A 156 -2.82 2.68 12.62
C ASP A 156 -1.47 1.94 12.75
N MET A 157 -0.54 2.19 11.83
CA MET A 157 0.83 1.67 11.90
C MET A 157 1.54 2.08 13.19
N LEU A 158 1.33 3.31 13.70
CA LEU A 158 1.89 3.73 15.00
C LEU A 158 1.37 2.86 16.14
N LYS A 159 0.09 2.45 16.09
CA LYS A 159 -0.50 1.56 17.09
C LYS A 159 0.08 0.13 17.01
N TRP A 160 0.32 -0.37 15.80
CA TRP A 160 1.00 -1.66 15.61
C TRP A 160 2.44 -1.63 16.12
N ILE A 161 3.16 -0.54 15.91
CA ILE A 161 4.49 -0.30 16.49
C ILE A 161 4.40 -0.28 18.02
N ASP A 162 3.46 0.47 18.60
CA ASP A 162 3.28 0.57 20.04
C ASP A 162 2.98 -0.79 20.69
N ILE A 163 2.16 -1.64 20.06
CA ILE A 163 1.86 -2.98 20.61
C ILE A 163 3.07 -3.91 20.51
N THR A 164 3.88 -3.79 19.46
CA THR A 164 5.14 -4.52 19.31
C THR A 164 6.10 -4.16 20.44
N ILE A 165 6.26 -2.87 20.74
CA ILE A 165 7.13 -2.39 21.82
C ILE A 165 6.62 -2.82 23.20
N LYS A 166 5.30 -2.89 23.39
CA LYS A 166 4.71 -3.41 24.64
C LYS A 166 4.97 -4.90 24.83
N GLU A 167 5.02 -5.67 23.76
CA GLU A 167 5.36 -7.09 23.77
C GLU A 167 6.85 -7.28 24.10
N ASP A 168 7.70 -6.42 23.51
CA ASP A 168 9.15 -6.46 23.67
C ASP A 168 9.72 -5.03 23.65
N GLU A 169 10.09 -4.50 24.82
CA GLU A 169 10.66 -3.15 24.94
C GLU A 169 12.00 -2.99 24.21
N CYS A 170 12.72 -4.08 24.00
CA CYS A 170 14.00 -4.12 23.26
C CYS A 170 13.80 -4.40 21.76
N SER A 171 12.55 -4.42 21.26
CA SER A 171 12.25 -4.75 19.88
C SER A 171 12.98 -3.86 18.87
N GLU A 172 13.52 -4.49 17.82
CA GLU A 172 14.09 -3.86 16.64
C GLU A 172 13.16 -4.07 15.47
N ILE A 173 12.41 -3.02 15.08
CA ILE A 173 11.29 -3.13 14.19
C ILE A 173 11.65 -2.68 12.77
N ILE A 174 11.38 -3.54 11.80
CA ILE A 174 11.41 -3.24 10.36
C ILE A 174 9.98 -3.01 9.88
N LEU A 175 9.75 -1.91 9.16
CA LEU A 175 8.50 -1.71 8.44
C LEU A 175 8.71 -2.16 6.99
N TYR A 176 8.03 -3.22 6.59
CA TYR A 176 8.05 -3.74 5.23
C TYR A 176 6.68 -3.64 4.58
N GLY A 177 6.58 -3.06 3.39
CA GLY A 177 5.31 -2.93 2.70
C GLY A 177 5.42 -3.14 1.19
N ILE A 178 4.33 -3.61 0.58
CA ILE A 178 4.23 -3.78 -0.88
C ILE A 178 3.10 -2.92 -1.44
N SER A 179 3.30 -2.26 -2.58
CA SER A 179 2.27 -1.49 -3.29
C SER A 179 1.63 -0.43 -2.39
N MET A 180 0.32 -0.49 -2.12
CA MET A 180 -0.34 0.36 -1.13
C MET A 180 0.31 0.25 0.26
N GLY A 181 0.75 -0.95 0.66
CA GLY A 181 1.50 -1.16 1.90
C GLY A 181 2.85 -0.44 1.90
N ALA A 182 3.55 -0.41 0.75
CA ALA A 182 4.78 0.36 0.59
C ALA A 182 4.54 1.86 0.74
N SER A 183 3.48 2.37 0.12
CA SER A 183 3.06 3.77 0.32
C SER A 183 2.64 4.03 1.77
N THR A 184 2.04 3.05 2.44
CA THR A 184 1.69 3.13 3.87
C THR A 184 2.93 3.28 4.74
N VAL A 185 3.95 2.43 4.57
CA VAL A 185 5.18 2.52 5.36
C VAL A 185 5.98 3.79 5.05
N MET A 186 5.99 4.26 3.79
CA MET A 186 6.55 5.57 3.44
C MET A 186 5.80 6.73 4.11
N MET A 187 4.46 6.67 4.16
CA MET A 187 3.67 7.70 4.85
C MET A 187 3.87 7.63 6.36
N THR A 188 4.02 6.44 6.93
CA THR A 188 4.36 6.22 8.35
C THR A 188 5.73 6.77 8.69
N ALA A 189 6.70 6.66 7.77
CA ALA A 189 8.06 7.18 7.94
C ALA A 189 8.12 8.70 8.18
N GLY A 190 7.10 9.43 7.77
CA GLY A 190 7.00 10.88 8.01
C GLY A 190 6.37 11.26 9.35
N GLU A 191 5.94 10.29 10.15
CA GLU A 191 5.41 10.48 11.51
C GLU A 191 6.55 10.45 12.54
N ASN A 192 6.23 10.75 13.79
CA ASN A 192 7.20 10.66 14.88
C ASN A 192 7.32 9.21 15.35
N LEU A 193 8.29 8.46 14.81
CA LEU A 193 8.50 7.06 15.11
C LEU A 193 9.32 6.86 16.39
N GLN A 194 9.02 5.77 17.12
CA GLN A 194 9.80 5.29 18.26
C GLN A 194 11.18 4.80 17.79
N GLN A 195 12.19 4.90 18.66
CA GLN A 195 13.58 4.48 18.39
C GLN A 195 13.72 2.98 18.07
N ASN A 196 12.74 2.19 18.44
CA ASN A 196 12.64 0.77 18.12
C ASN A 196 12.50 0.50 16.62
N VAL A 197 11.94 1.44 15.85
CA VAL A 197 11.87 1.33 14.39
C VAL A 197 13.24 1.65 13.81
N LYS A 198 13.87 0.67 13.17
CA LYS A 198 15.25 0.77 12.69
C LYS A 198 15.36 1.16 11.23
N LEU A 199 14.56 0.56 10.38
CA LEU A 199 14.60 0.80 8.94
C LEU A 199 13.27 0.49 8.26
N ILE A 200 13.16 0.90 7.01
CA ILE A 200 11.97 0.77 6.18
C ILE A 200 12.35 0.11 4.86
N ILE A 201 11.52 -0.82 4.40
CA ILE A 201 11.63 -1.44 3.09
C ILE A 201 10.29 -1.22 2.37
N GLU A 202 10.34 -0.47 1.28
CA GLU A 202 9.18 -0.25 0.43
C GLU A 202 9.36 -0.96 -0.91
N ASP A 203 8.36 -1.70 -1.35
CA ASP A 203 8.35 -2.42 -2.63
C ASP A 203 7.17 -1.93 -3.48
N CYS A 204 7.50 -1.25 -4.59
CA CYS A 204 6.61 -0.71 -5.61
C CYS A 204 5.48 0.23 -5.10
N GLY A 205 5.80 1.11 -4.14
CA GLY A 205 4.89 2.14 -3.64
C GLY A 205 4.71 3.32 -4.60
N TYR A 206 3.58 4.03 -4.45
CA TYR A 206 3.25 5.22 -5.24
C TYR A 206 3.60 6.54 -4.51
N THR A 207 3.73 7.61 -5.29
CA THR A 207 4.03 8.97 -4.80
C THR A 207 2.90 9.59 -3.98
N SER A 208 1.67 9.46 -4.47
CA SER A 208 0.45 9.94 -3.82
C SER A 208 -0.77 9.22 -4.39
N VAL A 209 -1.86 9.24 -3.64
CA VAL A 209 -3.15 8.72 -4.14
C VAL A 209 -3.62 9.50 -5.36
N TRP A 210 -3.35 10.82 -5.39
CA TRP A 210 -3.65 11.65 -6.54
C TRP A 210 -2.92 11.20 -7.80
N ASP A 211 -1.61 10.97 -7.71
CA ASP A 211 -0.79 10.58 -8.86
C ASP A 211 -1.18 9.20 -9.37
N GLU A 212 -1.33 8.24 -8.46
CA GLU A 212 -1.70 6.87 -8.79
C GLU A 212 -3.08 6.80 -9.45
N PHE A 213 -4.11 7.41 -8.86
CA PHE A 213 -5.45 7.38 -9.43
C PHE A 213 -5.56 8.20 -10.72
N SER A 214 -4.80 9.29 -10.85
CA SER A 214 -4.72 10.04 -12.11
C SER A 214 -4.09 9.23 -13.24
N TYR A 215 -3.06 8.46 -12.90
CA TYR A 215 -2.43 7.54 -13.85
C TYR A 215 -3.41 6.42 -14.27
N GLN A 216 -4.07 5.77 -13.29
CA GLN A 216 -5.03 4.71 -13.57
C GLN A 216 -6.24 5.22 -14.38
N LEU A 217 -6.78 6.40 -14.06
CA LEU A 217 -7.88 7.02 -14.81
C LEU A 217 -7.51 7.21 -16.29
N LYS A 218 -6.30 7.68 -16.56
CA LYS A 218 -5.81 7.85 -17.94
C LYS A 218 -5.57 6.50 -18.64
N CYS A 219 -4.96 5.54 -17.94
CA CYS A 219 -4.61 4.25 -18.53
C CYS A 219 -5.83 3.40 -18.83
N MET A 220 -6.75 3.27 -17.88
CA MET A 220 -7.92 2.37 -17.99
C MET A 220 -9.08 3.00 -18.77
N TYR A 221 -9.39 4.27 -18.46
CA TYR A 221 -10.60 4.93 -18.97
C TYR A 221 -10.34 5.95 -20.06
N LYS A 222 -9.07 6.32 -20.31
CA LYS A 222 -8.67 7.40 -21.25
C LYS A 222 -9.34 8.74 -20.94
N LEU A 223 -9.71 8.96 -19.68
CA LEU A 223 -10.40 10.17 -19.23
C LEU A 223 -9.41 11.22 -18.69
N PRO A 224 -9.75 12.52 -18.80
CA PRO A 224 -8.97 13.60 -18.20
C PRO A 224 -9.15 13.61 -16.67
N THR A 225 -8.13 14.06 -15.96
CA THR A 225 -8.18 14.18 -14.50
C THR A 225 -9.17 15.25 -14.03
N PHE A 226 -9.22 16.40 -14.72
CA PHE A 226 -10.21 17.44 -14.44
C PHE A 226 -11.49 17.21 -15.26
N PRO A 227 -12.68 17.33 -14.66
CA PRO A 227 -12.97 17.61 -13.25
C PRO A 227 -13.12 16.36 -12.36
N ILE A 228 -13.03 15.16 -12.92
CA ILE A 228 -13.41 13.88 -12.32
C ILE A 228 -12.63 13.61 -11.03
N MET A 229 -11.30 13.69 -11.09
CA MET A 229 -10.43 13.43 -9.94
C MET A 229 -10.65 14.43 -8.81
N HIS A 230 -10.93 15.69 -9.13
CA HIS A 230 -11.22 16.70 -8.13
C HIS A 230 -12.51 16.37 -7.37
N MET A 231 -13.55 15.97 -8.10
CA MET A 231 -14.81 15.60 -7.49
C MET A 231 -14.68 14.30 -6.67
N ALA A 232 -13.99 13.28 -7.18
CA ALA A 232 -13.74 12.05 -6.43
C ALA A 232 -12.94 12.32 -5.15
N SER A 233 -11.94 13.21 -5.20
CA SER A 233 -11.16 13.64 -4.04
C SER A 233 -12.00 14.38 -3.00
N ILE A 234 -12.90 15.29 -3.44
CA ILE A 234 -13.84 15.99 -2.54
C ILE A 234 -14.78 14.98 -1.87
N ILE A 235 -15.35 14.06 -2.63
CA ILE A 235 -16.24 13.02 -2.08
C ILE A 235 -15.49 12.14 -1.09
N THR A 236 -14.25 11.78 -1.39
CA THR A 236 -13.40 11.03 -0.46
C THR A 236 -13.14 11.81 0.83
N LYS A 237 -12.87 13.12 0.72
CA LYS A 237 -12.71 13.98 1.90
C LYS A 237 -13.95 13.98 2.78
N ILE A 238 -15.14 14.06 2.20
CA ILE A 238 -16.42 14.08 2.92
C ILE A 238 -16.72 12.71 3.54
N ARG A 239 -16.46 11.60 2.82
CA ARG A 239 -16.90 10.24 3.23
C ARG A 239 -15.86 9.46 4.02
N ALA A 240 -14.58 9.66 3.71
CA ALA A 240 -13.46 8.93 4.27
C ALA A 240 -12.49 9.81 5.09
N GLY A 241 -12.74 11.11 5.17
CA GLY A 241 -11.96 12.03 6.00
C GLY A 241 -10.62 12.47 5.42
N TYR A 242 -10.25 12.04 4.20
CA TYR A 242 -8.99 12.45 3.55
C TYR A 242 -9.21 12.79 2.07
N SER A 243 -8.36 13.66 1.53
CA SER A 243 -8.32 13.96 0.09
C SER A 243 -7.18 13.20 -0.59
N PHE A 244 -7.28 13.00 -1.91
CA PHE A 244 -6.23 12.31 -2.67
C PHE A 244 -4.90 13.07 -2.69
N THR A 245 -4.94 14.39 -2.56
CA THR A 245 -3.76 15.26 -2.57
C THR A 245 -3.03 15.27 -1.22
N GLU A 246 -3.77 15.14 -0.10
CA GLU A 246 -3.12 15.06 1.22
C GLU A 246 -2.52 13.68 1.48
N ALA A 247 -3.06 12.62 0.87
CA ALA A 247 -2.55 11.27 0.96
C ALA A 247 -1.31 11.09 0.06
N SER A 248 -0.15 11.58 0.53
CA SER A 248 1.09 11.69 -0.24
C SER A 248 2.28 11.06 0.50
N ALA A 249 2.76 9.93 -0.03
CA ALA A 249 4.02 9.31 0.40
C ALA A 249 5.20 10.25 0.12
N LEU A 250 5.16 10.95 -1.04
CA LEU A 250 6.19 11.91 -1.43
C LEU A 250 6.41 13.02 -0.39
N ASN A 251 5.31 13.55 0.18
CA ASN A 251 5.40 14.60 1.18
C ASN A 251 5.84 14.08 2.55
N GLN A 252 5.51 12.84 2.88
CA GLN A 252 5.89 12.24 4.15
C GLN A 252 7.33 11.74 4.13
N ILE A 253 7.78 11.15 3.03
CA ILE A 253 9.14 10.61 2.94
C ILE A 253 10.24 11.68 3.11
N LYS A 254 9.97 12.93 2.76
CA LYS A 254 10.85 14.08 2.99
C LYS A 254 11.21 14.27 4.45
N LYS A 255 10.35 13.84 5.37
CA LYS A 255 10.50 13.98 6.81
C LYS A 255 11.23 12.79 7.44
N CYS A 256 11.35 11.68 6.71
CA CYS A 256 11.96 10.46 7.20
C CYS A 256 13.42 10.68 7.61
N LYS A 257 13.80 10.05 8.73
CA LYS A 257 15.18 10.05 9.26
C LYS A 257 15.81 8.66 9.25
N LEU A 258 14.98 7.62 9.07
CA LEU A 258 15.40 6.22 9.10
C LEU A 258 15.96 5.78 7.75
N PRO A 259 16.86 4.79 7.73
CA PRO A 259 17.30 4.16 6.48
C PRO A 259 16.12 3.55 5.72
N ILE A 260 16.10 3.72 4.39
CA ILE A 260 15.06 3.18 3.52
C ILE A 260 15.66 2.44 2.34
N LEU A 261 15.18 1.22 2.10
CA LEU A 261 15.39 0.49 0.86
C LEU A 261 14.16 0.65 -0.04
N PHE A 262 14.38 1.18 -1.22
CA PHE A 262 13.38 1.37 -2.27
C PHE A 262 13.52 0.25 -3.30
N ILE A 263 12.47 -0.54 -3.52
CA ILE A 263 12.47 -1.65 -4.48
C ILE A 263 11.39 -1.41 -5.54
N HIS A 264 11.71 -1.67 -6.82
CA HIS A 264 10.72 -1.56 -7.88
C HIS A 264 11.06 -2.43 -9.10
N GLY A 265 10.05 -2.91 -9.80
CA GLY A 265 10.22 -3.57 -11.09
C GLY A 265 10.22 -2.56 -12.24
N ASP A 266 11.15 -2.69 -13.22
CA ASP A 266 11.23 -1.74 -14.35
C ASP A 266 10.08 -1.89 -15.37
N LYS A 267 9.30 -2.96 -15.29
CA LYS A 267 8.10 -3.22 -16.11
C LYS A 267 6.79 -3.06 -15.35
N ASP A 268 6.83 -2.36 -14.23
CA ASP A 268 5.62 -2.08 -13.47
C ASP A 268 4.72 -1.10 -14.24
N SER A 269 3.60 -1.63 -14.76
CA SER A 269 2.58 -0.87 -15.47
C SER A 269 1.41 -0.46 -14.58
N PHE A 270 1.43 -0.88 -13.30
CA PHE A 270 0.40 -0.50 -12.34
C PHE A 270 0.81 0.74 -11.55
N VAL A 271 1.91 0.67 -10.81
CA VAL A 271 2.58 1.84 -10.24
C VAL A 271 3.80 2.12 -11.12
N PRO A 272 3.77 3.12 -12.00
CA PRO A 272 4.82 3.31 -12.98
C PRO A 272 6.16 3.63 -12.30
N TYR A 273 7.24 3.04 -12.82
CA TYR A 273 8.61 3.18 -12.29
C TYR A 273 9.03 4.63 -12.02
N CYS A 274 8.54 5.59 -12.80
CA CYS A 274 8.83 7.01 -12.55
C CYS A 274 8.37 7.53 -11.18
N MET A 275 7.42 6.84 -10.50
CA MET A 275 7.03 7.19 -9.13
C MET A 275 8.10 6.76 -8.13
N HIS A 276 8.74 5.62 -8.33
CA HIS A 276 9.87 5.16 -7.53
C HIS A 276 11.03 6.18 -7.56
N ASP A 277 11.43 6.64 -8.74
CA ASP A 277 12.50 7.64 -8.84
C ASP A 277 12.16 8.94 -8.09
N LYS A 278 10.89 9.35 -8.13
CA LYS A 278 10.44 10.55 -7.40
C LYS A 278 10.55 10.37 -5.87
N VAL A 279 10.02 9.28 -5.30
CA VAL A 279 10.09 9.06 -3.85
C VAL A 279 11.52 8.84 -3.40
N TYR A 280 12.33 8.11 -4.17
CA TYR A 280 13.75 7.94 -3.90
C TYR A 280 14.49 9.27 -3.85
N ASN A 281 14.32 10.13 -4.85
CA ASN A 281 15.03 11.41 -4.93
C ASN A 281 14.66 12.37 -3.79
N GLU A 282 13.40 12.36 -3.36
CA GLU A 282 12.88 13.25 -2.32
C GLU A 282 13.17 12.79 -0.89
N ALA A 283 13.55 11.54 -0.69
CA ALA A 283 13.95 11.04 0.63
C ALA A 283 15.27 11.68 1.10
N ASN A 284 15.26 12.26 2.31
CA ASN A 284 16.41 12.97 2.92
C ASN A 284 17.05 12.16 4.05
N CYS A 285 17.22 10.85 3.85
CA CYS A 285 17.77 9.91 4.80
C CYS A 285 18.78 8.97 4.10
N PHE A 286 19.40 8.07 4.85
CA PHE A 286 20.15 6.97 4.23
C PHE A 286 19.22 6.13 3.38
N LYS A 287 19.60 5.91 2.13
CA LYS A 287 18.71 5.24 1.16
C LYS A 287 19.49 4.43 0.14
N GLU A 288 18.93 3.27 -0.17
CA GLU A 288 19.38 2.44 -1.27
C GLU A 288 18.20 2.17 -2.21
N LYS A 289 18.49 1.81 -3.45
CA LYS A 289 17.45 1.38 -4.38
C LYS A 289 17.81 0.09 -5.09
N LEU A 290 16.81 -0.74 -5.29
CA LEU A 290 16.89 -1.98 -6.05
C LEU A 290 15.88 -1.93 -7.21
N VAL A 291 16.38 -2.05 -8.43
CA VAL A 291 15.54 -2.16 -9.63
C VAL A 291 15.62 -3.58 -10.15
N ILE A 292 14.50 -4.29 -10.13
CA ILE A 292 14.42 -5.64 -10.67
C ILE A 292 14.02 -5.57 -12.14
N LYS A 293 14.95 -5.98 -13.01
CA LYS A 293 14.76 -6.02 -14.47
C LYS A 293 13.62 -6.99 -14.83
N GLU A 294 12.79 -6.59 -15.81
CA GLU A 294 11.65 -7.35 -16.32
C GLU A 294 10.57 -7.68 -15.28
N ALA A 295 10.66 -7.16 -14.07
CA ALA A 295 9.63 -7.35 -13.06
C ALA A 295 8.46 -6.39 -13.24
N GLY A 296 7.24 -6.92 -13.25
CA GLY A 296 6.00 -6.17 -13.14
C GLY A 296 5.65 -5.86 -11.68
N HIS A 297 4.46 -5.32 -11.45
CA HIS A 297 3.97 -4.91 -10.14
C HIS A 297 3.98 -6.06 -9.11
N CYS A 298 4.62 -5.84 -7.96
CA CYS A 298 4.76 -6.80 -6.85
C CYS A 298 5.39 -8.16 -7.25
N LYS A 299 6.21 -8.18 -8.29
CA LYS A 299 6.82 -9.42 -8.82
C LYS A 299 8.34 -9.49 -8.67
N GLY A 300 8.96 -8.53 -7.99
CA GLY A 300 10.41 -8.48 -7.83
C GLY A 300 10.97 -9.74 -7.18
N ASP A 301 10.35 -10.20 -6.11
CA ASP A 301 10.67 -11.40 -5.35
C ASP A 301 10.46 -12.72 -6.13
N LYS A 302 9.65 -12.69 -7.20
CA LYS A 302 9.37 -13.86 -8.06
C LYS A 302 10.28 -13.89 -9.29
N VAL A 303 10.62 -12.72 -9.85
CA VAL A 303 11.45 -12.61 -11.07
C VAL A 303 12.92 -12.84 -10.75
N ASN A 304 13.43 -12.29 -9.68
CA ASN A 304 14.81 -12.53 -9.24
C ASN A 304 14.85 -12.63 -7.69
N PRO A 305 14.45 -13.79 -7.14
CA PRO A 305 14.34 -13.97 -5.71
C PRO A 305 15.67 -13.84 -4.97
N GLU A 306 16.78 -14.31 -5.56
CA GLU A 306 18.11 -14.24 -4.99
C GLU A 306 18.53 -12.77 -4.81
N LEU A 307 18.57 -11.99 -5.91
CA LEU A 307 18.91 -10.58 -5.87
C LEU A 307 18.00 -9.79 -4.92
N TYR A 308 16.71 -10.09 -4.91
CA TYR A 308 15.72 -9.41 -4.07
C TYR A 308 16.02 -9.61 -2.58
N TRP A 309 16.14 -10.87 -2.15
CA TRP A 309 16.31 -11.19 -0.74
C TRP A 309 17.73 -10.95 -0.23
N ASP A 310 18.75 -11.13 -1.06
CA ASP A 310 20.12 -10.79 -0.69
C ASP A 310 20.29 -9.29 -0.52
N THR A 311 19.66 -8.47 -1.37
CA THR A 311 19.70 -7.00 -1.20
C THR A 311 19.01 -6.59 0.11
N ILE A 312 17.84 -7.16 0.44
CA ILE A 312 17.14 -6.90 1.69
C ILE A 312 18.02 -7.28 2.88
N LYS A 313 18.60 -8.48 2.87
CA LYS A 313 19.46 -8.99 3.93
C LYS A 313 20.69 -8.09 4.14
N ASN A 314 21.40 -7.77 3.07
CA ASN A 314 22.57 -6.89 3.13
C ASN A 314 22.22 -5.48 3.62
N PHE A 315 21.05 -4.95 3.25
CA PHE A 315 20.58 -3.65 3.72
C PHE A 315 20.28 -3.68 5.22
N ILE A 316 19.60 -4.72 5.70
CA ILE A 316 19.31 -4.90 7.12
C ILE A 316 20.62 -5.03 7.91
N GLU A 317 21.57 -5.87 7.48
CA GLU A 317 22.85 -6.06 8.14
C GLU A 317 23.67 -4.76 8.25
N ARG A 318 23.57 -3.88 7.25
CA ARG A 318 24.29 -2.61 7.20
C ARG A 318 23.74 -1.53 8.13
N TYR A 319 22.43 -1.50 8.33
CA TYR A 319 21.74 -0.40 9.00
C TYR A 319 21.02 -0.78 10.30
N ASN A 320 21.13 -2.01 10.75
CA ASN A 320 20.53 -2.48 12.01
C ASN A 320 21.56 -2.54 13.16
N GLU A 321 22.68 -1.78 13.04
CA GLU A 321 23.67 -1.62 14.11
C GLU A 321 23.27 -0.54 15.12
#